data_2671726b3a1c029fc8d1501ee3d0d217
#
_entry.id   2671726b3a1c029fc8d1501ee3d0d217
#
_cell.length_a   1.000
_cell.length_b   1.000
_cell.length_c   1.000
_cell.angle_alpha   90.00
_cell.angle_beta   90.00
_cell.angle_gamma   90.00
#
_symmetry.space_group_name_H-M   'P 1'
#
loop_
_entity.id
_entity.type
_entity.pdbx_description
1 polymer ?
#
loop_
_entity_poly.entity_id
_entity_poly.type
_entity_poly.pdbx_seq_one_letter_code
_entity_poly.pdbx_strand_id
1 'polypeptide(L)'
;MWMRQWPASRLRWNSLASPVAGRAAALAFSLVCLLAWPAAQAEENMKEPQCVVLLHGLARTAHAMKKMETALEKTGYTVVNQGYPSTKHPIQTLAAQTLPAALAQCPDEGSVHFVTHSMGGILLRQYLSKHTIPRLGRTVMLGPPNQGSEVVDRLGAWAPFQWFNGPAGSQMGTGSDSVPIQLGSVDFPVGVIAGNQTINFLLSTQLPGPNDGKVTVERTKVEGMQDHLVLPVTHPFMMRSGAVIEQVKVFLATGAFSK
;
A
#
# COMPACT_ATOMS: atom_id res chain seq x y z
N MET A 1 -27.09 -43.74 -44.10
CA MET A 1 -28.21 -44.36 -44.74
C MET A 1 -29.39 -43.40 -44.64
N TRP A 2 -29.89 -42.95 -45.86
CA TRP A 2 -31.12 -42.15 -46.11
C TRP A 2 -31.10 -40.67 -45.64
N MET A 3 -30.74 -39.70 -46.41
CA MET A 3 -31.24 -38.96 -47.60
C MET A 3 -32.76 -38.82 -47.73
N ARG A 4 -33.27 -37.57 -47.83
CA ARG A 4 -34.15 -36.96 -48.85
C ARG A 4 -34.72 -35.65 -48.29
N GLN A 5 -34.51 -34.56 -48.90
CA GLN A 5 -34.83 -33.88 -50.15
C GLN A 5 -36.02 -32.91 -50.03
N TRP A 6 -35.74 -31.72 -50.50
CA TRP A 6 -36.58 -30.54 -50.76
C TRP A 6 -37.81 -30.83 -51.65
N PRO A 7 -38.77 -29.87 -51.75
CA PRO A 7 -38.69 -28.93 -52.84
C PRO A 7 -39.20 -27.49 -52.58
N ALA A 8 -38.78 -26.63 -53.48
CA ALA A 8 -39.12 -25.24 -53.70
C ALA A 8 -40.38 -25.04 -54.57
N SER A 9 -41.05 -23.90 -54.45
CA SER A 9 -41.77 -23.19 -55.53
C SER A 9 -42.28 -21.84 -55.00
N ARG A 10 -41.72 -20.74 -55.47
CA ARG A 10 -42.04 -19.86 -56.62
C ARG A 10 -43.13 -18.81 -56.35
N LEU A 11 -42.67 -17.58 -56.35
CA LEU A 11 -43.13 -16.38 -57.06
C LEU A 11 -44.59 -15.89 -56.94
N ARG A 12 -44.80 -14.64 -56.50
CA ARG A 12 -45.35 -13.59 -57.39
C ARG A 12 -45.11 -12.19 -56.85
N TRP A 13 -44.70 -11.34 -57.73
CA TRP A 13 -44.61 -9.88 -57.69
C TRP A 13 -46.00 -9.25 -57.65
N ASN A 14 -46.14 -8.12 -56.91
CA ASN A 14 -46.77 -6.95 -57.47
C ASN A 14 -46.40 -5.67 -56.65
N SER A 15 -45.96 -4.72 -57.40
CA SER A 15 -45.67 -3.33 -57.10
C SER A 15 -46.87 -2.55 -56.59
N LEU A 16 -46.62 -1.50 -55.81
CA LEU A 16 -46.94 -0.09 -56.15
C LEU A 16 -46.76 0.81 -54.94
N ALA A 17 -46.01 1.88 -55.22
CA ALA A 17 -46.13 3.27 -54.71
C ALA A 17 -45.78 3.61 -53.26
N SER A 18 -44.70 4.36 -53.14
CA SER A 18 -44.38 5.32 -52.07
C SER A 18 -45.45 6.43 -51.89
N PRO A 19 -45.47 7.11 -50.71
CA PRO A 19 -44.69 8.34 -50.71
C PRO A 19 -43.87 8.56 -49.40
N VAL A 20 -42.81 9.28 -49.64
CA VAL A 20 -41.87 9.93 -48.75
C VAL A 20 -42.58 10.85 -47.76
N ALA A 21 -42.25 10.77 -46.44
CA ALA A 21 -42.01 11.95 -45.57
C ALA A 21 -41.76 11.51 -44.10
N GLY A 22 -40.65 11.93 -43.54
CA GLY A 22 -40.58 12.26 -42.12
C GLY A 22 -40.11 11.23 -41.12
N ARG A 23 -38.85 10.80 -41.15
CA ARG A 23 -38.16 10.21 -39.97
C ARG A 23 -36.67 10.62 -39.92
N ALA A 24 -36.41 11.88 -39.60
CA ALA A 24 -35.06 12.37 -39.37
C ALA A 24 -35.02 13.26 -38.09
N ALA A 25 -35.48 12.72 -36.95
CA ALA A 25 -35.39 13.45 -35.69
C ALA A 25 -35.25 12.57 -34.42
N ALA A 26 -34.92 11.28 -34.55
CA ALA A 26 -34.89 10.39 -33.38
C ALA A 26 -33.50 9.75 -33.09
N LEU A 27 -32.43 10.14 -33.77
CA LEU A 27 -31.09 9.52 -33.58
C LEU A 27 -30.04 10.42 -32.88
N ALA A 28 -30.38 11.66 -32.52
CA ALA A 28 -29.42 12.57 -31.90
C ALA A 28 -29.44 12.55 -30.34
N PHE A 29 -30.40 11.87 -29.68
CA PHE A 29 -30.49 11.89 -28.22
C PHE A 29 -29.87 10.67 -27.51
N SER A 30 -29.48 9.62 -28.22
CA SER A 30 -28.94 8.40 -27.60
C SER A 30 -27.42 8.40 -27.46
N LEU A 31 -26.68 9.33 -28.08
CA LEU A 31 -25.20 9.32 -28.05
C LEU A 31 -24.61 10.15 -26.91
N VAL A 32 -25.38 11.02 -26.28
CA VAL A 32 -24.87 11.90 -25.18
C VAL A 32 -24.91 11.19 -23.83
N CYS A 33 -25.77 10.17 -23.63
CA CYS A 33 -25.86 9.47 -22.35
C CYS A 33 -24.73 8.45 -22.10
N LEU A 34 -24.00 7.99 -23.15
CA LEU A 34 -22.97 6.97 -22.99
C LEU A 34 -21.59 7.53 -22.58
N LEU A 35 -21.36 8.83 -22.72
CA LEU A 35 -20.09 9.45 -22.32
C LEU A 35 -20.09 10.05 -20.90
N ALA A 36 -21.25 10.19 -20.28
CA ALA A 36 -21.37 10.73 -18.92
C ALA A 36 -21.28 9.65 -17.82
N TRP A 37 -21.44 8.36 -18.18
CA TRP A 37 -21.44 7.25 -17.20
C TRP A 37 -20.11 7.02 -16.47
N PRO A 38 -18.93 7.06 -17.14
CA PRO A 38 -17.68 6.84 -16.42
C PRO A 38 -17.26 8.01 -15.51
N ALA A 39 -17.70 9.25 -15.83
CA ALA A 39 -17.42 10.41 -14.98
C ALA A 39 -18.24 10.40 -13.68
N ALA A 40 -19.51 10.00 -13.75
CA ALA A 40 -20.36 9.87 -12.57
C ALA A 40 -19.93 8.75 -11.62
N GLN A 41 -19.44 7.62 -12.15
CA GLN A 41 -18.88 6.53 -11.33
C GLN A 41 -17.53 6.90 -10.70
N ALA A 42 -16.73 7.75 -11.34
CA ALA A 42 -15.48 8.25 -10.77
C ALA A 42 -15.73 9.22 -9.61
N GLU A 43 -16.78 10.04 -9.68
CA GLU A 43 -17.18 10.96 -8.61
C GLU A 43 -17.87 10.22 -7.44
N GLU A 44 -18.63 9.18 -7.70
CA GLU A 44 -19.30 8.38 -6.65
C GLU A 44 -18.30 7.54 -5.83
N ASN A 45 -17.18 7.10 -6.44
CA ASN A 45 -16.08 6.42 -5.75
C ASN A 45 -15.23 7.37 -4.86
N MET A 46 -15.39 8.69 -5.00
CA MET A 46 -14.74 9.70 -4.15
C MET A 46 -15.54 10.03 -2.88
N LYS A 47 -16.74 9.45 -2.70
CA LYS A 47 -17.64 9.77 -1.59
C LYS A 47 -17.51 8.88 -0.37
N GLU A 48 -16.87 7.73 -0.48
CA GLU A 48 -16.64 6.90 0.70
C GLU A 48 -15.45 7.43 1.51
N PRO A 49 -15.62 7.62 2.83
CA PRO A 49 -14.53 8.08 3.68
C PRO A 49 -13.41 7.03 3.70
N GLN A 50 -12.24 7.37 3.18
CA GLN A 50 -11.08 6.49 3.19
C GLN A 50 -10.18 6.83 4.38
N CYS A 51 -9.84 5.83 5.18
CA CYS A 51 -8.94 5.97 6.31
C CYS A 51 -7.51 5.59 5.94
N VAL A 52 -6.52 6.35 6.45
CA VAL A 52 -5.11 5.97 6.36
C VAL A 52 -4.52 5.89 7.76
N VAL A 53 -4.10 4.70 8.16
CA VAL A 53 -3.38 4.47 9.42
C VAL A 53 -1.88 4.66 9.19
N LEU A 54 -1.25 5.52 10.00
CA LEU A 54 0.19 5.74 10.00
C LEU A 54 0.83 5.04 11.19
N LEU A 55 1.88 4.23 10.92
CA LEU A 55 2.67 3.54 11.94
C LEU A 55 4.13 3.98 11.87
N HIS A 56 4.64 4.58 12.93
CA HIS A 56 6.04 5.01 13.01
C HIS A 56 7.02 3.83 13.19
N GLY A 57 8.31 4.10 13.13
CA GLY A 57 9.37 3.11 13.32
C GLY A 57 9.82 2.96 14.79
N LEU A 58 10.78 2.06 15.00
CA LEU A 58 11.43 1.79 16.28
C LEU A 58 12.09 3.06 16.86
N ALA A 59 11.98 3.24 18.18
CA ALA A 59 12.51 4.39 18.93
C ALA A 59 12.04 5.75 18.35
N ARG A 60 10.82 5.78 17.81
CA ARG A 60 10.13 6.97 17.31
C ARG A 60 8.78 7.14 18.02
N THR A 61 8.08 8.20 17.66
CA THR A 61 6.71 8.49 18.10
C THR A 61 5.87 8.90 16.89
N ALA A 62 4.55 9.02 17.04
CA ALA A 62 3.64 9.51 16.01
C ALA A 62 4.09 10.85 15.39
N HIS A 63 4.78 11.71 16.15
CA HIS A 63 5.32 12.97 15.65
C HIS A 63 6.24 12.80 14.42
N ALA A 64 6.93 11.67 14.30
CA ALA A 64 7.77 11.40 13.14
C ALA A 64 6.97 11.35 11.83
N MET A 65 5.70 10.95 11.88
CA MET A 65 4.80 10.85 10.73
C MET A 65 3.96 12.11 10.47
N LYS A 66 4.09 13.18 11.27
CA LYS A 66 3.21 14.37 11.21
C LYS A 66 3.18 15.05 9.83
N LYS A 67 4.31 15.11 9.11
CA LYS A 67 4.34 15.70 7.76
C LYS A 67 3.55 14.85 6.75
N MET A 68 3.65 13.52 6.85
CA MET A 68 2.87 12.57 6.06
C MET A 68 1.37 12.70 6.38
N GLU A 69 1.00 12.71 7.67
CA GLU A 69 -0.36 12.93 8.14
C GLU A 69 -0.96 14.19 7.51
N THR A 70 -0.34 15.36 7.72
CA THR A 70 -0.84 16.62 7.16
C THR A 70 -0.97 16.60 5.63
N ALA A 71 -0.07 15.89 4.94
CA ALA A 71 -0.11 15.81 3.48
C ALA A 71 -1.27 14.92 2.98
N LEU A 72 -1.59 13.85 3.71
CA LEU A 72 -2.70 12.95 3.35
C LEU A 72 -4.06 13.56 3.75
N GLU A 73 -4.16 14.24 4.89
CA GLU A 73 -5.36 15.00 5.28
C GLU A 73 -5.76 16.02 4.20
N LYS A 74 -4.77 16.73 3.61
CA LYS A 74 -5.00 17.68 2.51
C LYS A 74 -5.53 17.04 1.23
N THR A 75 -5.40 15.73 1.07
CA THR A 75 -5.96 14.99 -0.07
C THR A 75 -7.29 14.30 0.23
N GLY A 76 -7.88 14.60 1.41
CA GLY A 76 -9.22 14.14 1.76
C GLY A 76 -9.29 12.84 2.54
N TYR A 77 -8.15 12.23 2.91
CA TYR A 77 -8.15 11.06 3.79
C TYR A 77 -8.46 11.42 5.24
N THR A 78 -9.22 10.57 5.93
CA THR A 78 -9.21 10.52 7.39
C THR A 78 -7.91 9.85 7.82
N VAL A 79 -7.06 10.54 8.60
CA VAL A 79 -5.73 10.01 8.96
C VAL A 79 -5.66 9.70 10.45
N VAL A 80 -5.30 8.46 10.76
CA VAL A 80 -5.04 7.98 12.13
C VAL A 80 -3.53 7.82 12.32
N ASN A 81 -2.88 8.78 12.95
CA ASN A 81 -1.45 8.73 13.24
C ASN A 81 -1.22 8.05 14.59
N GLN A 82 -1.14 6.71 14.57
CA GLN A 82 -1.12 5.87 15.77
C GLN A 82 0.24 5.85 16.45
N GLY A 83 0.30 6.38 17.67
CA GLY A 83 1.45 6.25 18.57
C GLY A 83 1.44 4.91 19.31
N TYR A 84 2.63 4.35 19.58
CA TYR A 84 2.79 3.14 20.38
C TYR A 84 4.20 3.08 21.03
N PRO A 85 4.35 2.34 22.15
CA PRO A 85 5.61 2.28 22.91
C PRO A 85 6.62 1.31 22.26
N SER A 86 7.17 1.69 21.12
CA SER A 86 7.93 0.86 20.16
C SER A 86 9.14 0.11 20.75
N THR A 87 9.65 0.52 21.91
CA THR A 87 10.83 -0.08 22.58
C THR A 87 10.47 -0.87 23.83
N LYS A 88 9.17 -0.96 24.21
CA LYS A 88 8.76 -1.51 25.52
C LYS A 88 8.33 -2.98 25.47
N HIS A 89 7.87 -3.45 24.34
CA HIS A 89 7.31 -4.79 24.18
C HIS A 89 7.81 -5.49 22.92
N PRO A 90 7.73 -6.83 22.85
CA PRO A 90 7.96 -7.58 21.63
C PRO A 90 7.00 -7.18 20.51
N ILE A 91 7.38 -7.41 19.23
CA ILE A 91 6.60 -7.08 18.04
C ILE A 91 5.19 -7.66 18.10
N GLN A 92 5.03 -8.90 18.58
CA GLN A 92 3.73 -9.57 18.69
C GLN A 92 2.75 -8.81 19.60
N THR A 93 3.23 -8.37 20.77
CA THR A 93 2.45 -7.60 21.72
C THR A 93 2.11 -6.22 21.17
N LEU A 94 3.10 -5.54 20.58
CA LEU A 94 2.89 -4.23 19.95
C LEU A 94 1.85 -4.32 18.84
N ALA A 95 1.93 -5.30 17.96
CA ALA A 95 0.97 -5.50 16.88
C ALA A 95 -0.45 -5.74 17.42
N ALA A 96 -0.61 -6.65 18.40
CA ALA A 96 -1.90 -6.98 18.99
C ALA A 96 -2.58 -5.81 19.73
N GLN A 97 -1.80 -4.88 20.28
CA GLN A 97 -2.34 -3.71 20.98
C GLN A 97 -2.56 -2.51 20.04
N THR A 98 -1.64 -2.28 19.11
CA THR A 98 -1.60 -1.06 18.29
C THR A 98 -2.62 -1.10 17.16
N LEU A 99 -2.73 -2.22 16.45
CA LEU A 99 -3.56 -2.29 15.25
C LEU A 99 -5.07 -2.18 15.56
N PRO A 100 -5.62 -2.89 16.57
CA PRO A 100 -7.03 -2.71 16.94
C PRO A 100 -7.33 -1.29 17.43
N ALA A 101 -6.43 -0.68 18.20
CA ALA A 101 -6.60 0.68 18.69
C ALA A 101 -6.56 1.73 17.55
N ALA A 102 -5.78 1.49 16.50
CA ALA A 102 -5.76 2.34 15.31
C ALA A 102 -7.03 2.15 14.46
N LEU A 103 -7.42 0.91 14.23
CA LEU A 103 -8.60 0.56 13.42
C LEU A 103 -9.90 1.11 14.03
N ALA A 104 -10.02 1.11 15.35
CA ALA A 104 -11.18 1.66 16.07
C ALA A 104 -11.35 3.18 15.90
N GLN A 105 -10.34 3.89 15.39
CA GLN A 105 -10.40 5.33 15.13
C GLN A 105 -10.76 5.63 13.66
N CYS A 106 -10.74 4.63 12.79
CA CYS A 106 -11.20 4.79 11.40
C CYS A 106 -12.74 4.78 11.34
N PRO A 107 -13.35 5.47 10.37
CA PRO A 107 -14.78 5.32 10.10
C PRO A 107 -15.18 3.87 9.85
N ASP A 108 -16.42 3.51 10.16
CA ASP A 108 -16.95 2.15 9.97
C ASP A 108 -17.11 1.76 8.50
N GLU A 109 -17.15 2.74 7.61
CA GLU A 109 -17.29 2.58 6.15
C GLU A 109 -15.99 2.94 5.43
N GLY A 110 -15.89 2.53 4.16
CA GLY A 110 -14.76 2.81 3.28
C GLY A 110 -13.52 1.96 3.55
N SER A 111 -12.49 2.15 2.75
CA SER A 111 -11.25 1.38 2.82
C SER A 111 -10.31 1.90 3.91
N VAL A 112 -9.57 0.98 4.53
CA VAL A 112 -8.49 1.30 5.47
C VAL A 112 -7.14 1.04 4.83
N HIS A 113 -6.42 2.09 4.53
CA HIS A 113 -5.07 2.07 3.98
C HIS A 113 -4.03 2.17 5.09
N PHE A 114 -2.80 1.79 4.78
CA PHE A 114 -1.69 1.92 5.71
C PHE A 114 -0.49 2.62 5.07
N VAL A 115 0.17 3.49 5.85
CA VAL A 115 1.51 3.99 5.53
C VAL A 115 2.38 3.75 6.75
N THR A 116 3.39 2.91 6.58
CA THR A 116 4.23 2.46 7.68
C THR A 116 5.68 2.86 7.47
N HIS A 117 6.41 3.16 8.53
CA HIS A 117 7.84 3.39 8.48
C HIS A 117 8.58 2.30 9.25
N SER A 118 9.60 1.70 8.61
CA SER A 118 10.53 0.76 9.24
C SER A 118 9.78 -0.38 9.97
N MET A 119 9.99 -0.57 11.27
CA MET A 119 9.33 -1.57 12.11
C MET A 119 7.79 -1.49 12.04
N GLY A 120 7.21 -0.32 11.76
CA GLY A 120 5.75 -0.20 11.60
C GLY A 120 5.18 -1.14 10.53
N GLY A 121 5.94 -1.41 9.45
CA GLY A 121 5.58 -2.39 8.43
C GLY A 121 5.60 -3.83 8.96
N ILE A 122 6.55 -4.15 9.83
CA ILE A 122 6.63 -5.47 10.46
C ILE A 122 5.49 -5.68 11.46
N LEU A 123 5.07 -4.63 12.18
CA LEU A 123 3.88 -4.69 13.03
C LEU A 123 2.62 -5.02 12.24
N LEU A 124 2.43 -4.36 11.10
CA LEU A 124 1.27 -4.62 10.24
C LEU A 124 1.30 -6.07 9.71
N ARG A 125 2.44 -6.54 9.19
CA ARG A 125 2.60 -7.92 8.73
C ARG A 125 2.34 -8.92 9.87
N GLN A 126 2.86 -8.66 11.07
CA GLN A 126 2.62 -9.50 12.25
C GLN A 126 1.15 -9.56 12.64
N TYR A 127 0.43 -8.45 12.52
CA TYR A 127 -1.01 -8.44 12.78
C TYR A 127 -1.77 -9.25 11.72
N LEU A 128 -1.50 -8.99 10.45
CA LEU A 128 -2.16 -9.66 9.31
C LEU A 128 -1.84 -11.16 9.23
N SER A 129 -0.72 -11.63 9.79
CA SER A 129 -0.43 -13.07 9.87
C SER A 129 -1.40 -13.86 10.78
N LYS A 130 -2.20 -13.18 11.62
CA LYS A 130 -3.12 -13.79 12.59
C LYS A 130 -4.55 -13.23 12.50
N HIS A 131 -4.76 -12.12 11.82
CA HIS A 131 -6.03 -11.41 11.74
C HIS A 131 -6.27 -10.89 10.33
N THR A 132 -7.52 -10.82 9.94
CA THR A 132 -7.95 -10.14 8.73
C THR A 132 -8.45 -8.74 9.05
N ILE A 133 -8.26 -7.82 8.11
CA ILE A 133 -8.88 -6.48 8.13
C ILE A 133 -9.88 -6.47 6.96
N PRO A 134 -11.20 -6.58 7.21
CA PRO A 134 -12.19 -6.80 6.14
C PRO A 134 -12.19 -5.72 5.04
N ARG A 135 -11.80 -4.49 5.40
CA ARG A 135 -11.75 -3.34 4.48
C ARG A 135 -10.32 -2.90 4.18
N LEU A 136 -9.36 -3.86 4.23
CA LEU A 136 -7.96 -3.57 3.93
C LEU A 136 -7.82 -3.04 2.51
N GLY A 137 -7.39 -1.80 2.42
CA GLY A 137 -7.03 -1.12 1.17
C GLY A 137 -5.55 -1.31 0.84
N ARG A 138 -4.93 -0.28 0.30
CA ARG A 138 -3.53 -0.31 -0.12
C ARG A 138 -2.58 0.03 1.04
N THR A 139 -1.40 -0.56 1.01
CA THR A 139 -0.34 -0.32 1.99
C THR A 139 0.90 0.24 1.31
N VAL A 140 1.55 1.24 1.92
CA VAL A 140 2.89 1.68 1.53
C VAL A 140 3.84 1.51 2.71
N MET A 141 4.92 0.77 2.50
CA MET A 141 5.96 0.57 3.50
C MET A 141 7.21 1.39 3.14
N LEU A 142 7.65 2.22 4.07
CA LEU A 142 8.82 3.10 3.93
C LEU A 142 10.02 2.47 4.65
N GLY A 143 11.02 2.02 3.92
CA GLY A 143 12.24 1.41 4.44
C GLY A 143 12.01 0.24 5.40
N PRO A 144 11.07 -0.69 5.13
CA PRO A 144 10.78 -1.79 6.04
C PRO A 144 11.94 -2.79 6.05
N PRO A 145 12.37 -3.31 7.20
CA PRO A 145 13.30 -4.44 7.25
C PRO A 145 12.56 -5.75 6.99
N ASN A 146 11.94 -5.90 5.80
CA ASN A 146 11.09 -7.04 5.46
C ASN A 146 11.82 -8.38 5.46
N GLN A 147 13.14 -8.35 5.24
CA GLN A 147 14.05 -9.50 5.33
C GLN A 147 15.08 -9.29 6.46
N GLY A 148 14.73 -8.52 7.50
CA GLY A 148 15.61 -8.20 8.60
C GLY A 148 16.60 -7.06 8.30
N SER A 149 17.48 -6.79 9.26
CA SER A 149 18.51 -5.74 9.19
C SER A 149 19.82 -6.27 9.73
N GLU A 150 20.88 -6.18 8.93
CA GLU A 150 22.24 -6.55 9.32
C GLU A 150 22.77 -5.67 10.46
N VAL A 151 22.23 -4.47 10.63
CA VAL A 151 22.56 -3.59 11.78
C VAL A 151 22.15 -4.27 13.09
N VAL A 152 21.01 -4.98 13.08
CA VAL A 152 20.54 -5.72 14.26
C VAL A 152 21.44 -6.92 14.52
N ASP A 153 21.87 -7.65 13.50
CA ASP A 153 22.77 -8.80 13.67
C ASP A 153 24.09 -8.40 14.29
N ARG A 154 24.64 -7.25 13.90
CA ARG A 154 25.93 -6.75 14.37
C ARG A 154 25.89 -6.10 15.74
N LEU A 155 24.84 -5.37 16.03
CA LEU A 155 24.71 -4.57 17.25
C LEU A 155 23.76 -5.20 18.27
N GLY A 156 22.97 -6.18 17.88
CA GLY A 156 21.90 -6.76 18.71
C GLY A 156 22.39 -7.39 20.03
N ALA A 157 23.63 -7.91 20.06
CA ALA A 157 24.24 -8.42 21.29
C ALA A 157 24.82 -7.32 22.21
N TRP A 158 24.95 -6.09 21.72
CA TRP A 158 25.52 -4.99 22.48
C TRP A 158 24.47 -4.38 23.44
N ALA A 159 24.76 -4.39 24.75
CA ALA A 159 23.82 -3.99 25.79
C ALA A 159 23.22 -2.59 25.60
N PRO A 160 23.95 -1.53 25.22
CA PRO A 160 23.37 -0.22 24.90
C PRO A 160 22.38 -0.25 23.74
N PHE A 161 22.62 -1.08 22.72
CA PHE A 161 21.68 -1.26 21.61
C PHE A 161 20.37 -1.90 22.08
N GLN A 162 20.45 -2.94 22.90
CA GLN A 162 19.28 -3.63 23.49
C GLN A 162 18.50 -2.67 24.39
N TRP A 163 19.21 -1.94 25.25
CA TRP A 163 18.57 -0.97 26.16
C TRP A 163 17.81 0.13 25.40
N PHE A 164 18.39 0.64 24.31
CA PHE A 164 17.77 1.70 23.52
C PHE A 164 16.63 1.22 22.63
N ASN A 165 16.79 0.06 22.01
CA ASN A 165 15.83 -0.48 21.03
C ASN A 165 14.80 -1.44 21.61
N GLY A 166 15.05 -1.96 22.82
CA GLY A 166 14.15 -2.84 23.53
C GLY A 166 13.90 -4.20 22.87
N PRO A 167 12.91 -4.96 23.36
CA PRO A 167 12.63 -6.31 22.86
C PRO A 167 12.32 -6.38 21.36
N ALA A 168 11.54 -5.45 20.83
CA ALA A 168 11.20 -5.42 19.40
C ALA A 168 12.41 -5.20 18.50
N GLY A 169 13.39 -4.40 18.95
CA GLY A 169 14.61 -4.14 18.20
C GLY A 169 15.42 -5.41 17.96
N SER A 170 15.55 -6.25 18.98
CA SER A 170 16.30 -7.52 18.92
C SER A 170 15.64 -8.58 18.02
N GLN A 171 14.34 -8.44 17.72
CA GLN A 171 13.60 -9.38 16.88
C GLN A 171 13.74 -9.14 15.37
N MET A 172 14.44 -8.07 14.95
CA MET A 172 14.52 -7.64 13.54
C MET A 172 15.84 -7.98 12.85
N GLY A 173 16.54 -9.01 13.29
CA GLY A 173 17.74 -9.55 12.63
C GLY A 173 17.43 -10.25 11.31
N THR A 174 18.49 -10.77 10.66
CA THR A 174 18.38 -11.52 9.38
C THR A 174 18.35 -13.04 9.56
N GLY A 175 18.47 -13.52 10.79
CA GLY A 175 18.40 -14.95 11.12
C GLY A 175 17.02 -15.56 10.87
N SER A 176 16.97 -16.87 10.69
CA SER A 176 15.72 -17.61 10.45
C SER A 176 14.71 -17.54 11.61
N ASP A 177 15.18 -17.21 12.80
CA ASP A 177 14.38 -16.98 14.01
C ASP A 177 13.84 -15.56 14.14
N SER A 178 14.25 -14.65 13.27
CA SER A 178 13.78 -13.25 13.29
C SER A 178 12.34 -13.11 12.82
N VAL A 179 11.60 -12.18 13.40
CA VAL A 179 10.20 -11.95 13.04
C VAL A 179 10.01 -11.62 11.57
N PRO A 180 10.78 -10.71 10.93
CA PRO A 180 10.61 -10.41 9.51
C PRO A 180 10.72 -11.65 8.60
N ILE A 181 11.65 -12.56 8.89
CA ILE A 181 11.87 -13.78 8.11
C ILE A 181 10.73 -14.78 8.33
N GLN A 182 10.31 -14.98 9.57
CA GLN A 182 9.23 -15.92 9.90
C GLN A 182 7.86 -15.49 9.31
N LEU A 183 7.67 -14.20 9.04
CA LEU A 183 6.43 -13.70 8.44
C LEU A 183 6.28 -14.05 6.94
N GLY A 184 7.36 -14.38 6.24
CA GLY A 184 7.32 -14.83 4.84
C GLY A 184 6.78 -13.79 3.85
N SER A 185 6.05 -14.27 2.84
CA SER A 185 5.42 -13.45 1.79
C SER A 185 4.21 -12.67 2.30
N VAL A 186 3.74 -11.74 1.48
CA VAL A 186 2.50 -10.98 1.73
C VAL A 186 1.47 -11.27 0.64
N ASP A 187 0.19 -11.24 1.01
CA ASP A 187 -0.96 -11.50 0.14
C ASP A 187 -1.92 -10.32 0.04
N PHE A 188 -1.48 -9.15 0.45
CA PHE A 188 -2.28 -7.91 0.43
C PHE A 188 -1.61 -6.82 -0.43
N PRO A 189 -2.40 -5.83 -0.93
CA PRO A 189 -1.87 -4.77 -1.79
C PRO A 189 -0.81 -3.93 -1.08
N VAL A 190 0.46 -4.07 -1.46
CA VAL A 190 1.57 -3.34 -0.84
C VAL A 190 2.62 -2.87 -1.84
N GLY A 191 2.98 -1.59 -1.74
CA GLY A 191 4.16 -0.99 -2.36
C GLY A 191 5.24 -0.70 -1.32
N VAL A 192 6.48 -0.85 -1.72
CA VAL A 192 7.64 -0.62 -0.86
C VAL A 192 8.51 0.51 -1.42
N ILE A 193 8.81 1.51 -0.60
CA ILE A 193 9.79 2.55 -0.91
C ILE A 193 11.06 2.30 -0.11
N ALA A 194 12.17 2.08 -0.81
CA ALA A 194 13.50 1.96 -0.25
C ALA A 194 14.29 3.25 -0.38
N GLY A 195 15.13 3.57 0.60
CA GLY A 195 16.13 4.63 0.50
C GLY A 195 17.50 4.08 0.09
N ASN A 196 18.29 4.87 -0.64
CA ASN A 196 19.65 4.52 -1.00
C ASN A 196 20.70 5.57 -0.61
N GLN A 197 20.33 6.49 0.29
CA GLN A 197 21.27 7.46 0.87
C GLN A 197 21.41 7.26 2.37
N THR A 198 22.58 7.57 2.90
CA THR A 198 22.86 7.46 4.32
C THR A 198 23.46 8.74 4.87
N ILE A 199 23.15 9.05 6.13
CA ILE A 199 23.87 10.04 6.94
C ILE A 199 24.86 9.37 7.90
N ASN A 200 24.85 8.06 7.99
CA ASN A 200 25.73 7.28 8.85
C ASN A 200 26.69 6.45 8.01
N PHE A 201 27.74 7.08 7.52
CA PHE A 201 28.75 6.44 6.67
C PHE A 201 29.39 5.22 7.37
N LEU A 202 29.62 5.29 8.67
CA LEU A 202 30.27 4.21 9.40
C LEU A 202 29.42 2.93 9.42
N LEU A 203 28.13 3.03 9.64
CA LEU A 203 27.22 1.87 9.57
C LEU A 203 26.96 1.45 8.12
N SER A 204 26.86 2.41 7.20
CA SER A 204 26.57 2.14 5.80
C SER A 204 27.66 1.32 5.10
N THR A 205 28.95 1.56 5.41
CA THR A 205 30.05 0.76 4.84
C THR A 205 30.04 -0.68 5.30
N GLN A 206 29.28 -1.00 6.33
CA GLN A 206 29.11 -2.35 6.85
C GLN A 206 27.90 -3.09 6.28
N LEU A 207 27.05 -2.40 5.52
CA LEU A 207 25.87 -3.00 4.88
C LEU A 207 26.21 -3.41 3.44
N PRO A 208 25.78 -4.56 2.97
CA PRO A 208 26.05 -5.01 1.61
C PRO A 208 25.18 -4.23 0.60
N GLY A 209 25.81 -3.40 -0.21
CA GLY A 209 25.17 -2.68 -1.30
C GLY A 209 24.40 -1.41 -0.90
N PRO A 210 23.57 -0.87 -1.80
CA PRO A 210 22.81 0.35 -1.58
C PRO A 210 21.89 0.25 -0.36
N ASN A 211 21.91 1.27 0.50
CA ASN A 211 21.18 1.27 1.76
C ASN A 211 20.81 2.69 2.20
N ASP A 212 19.86 2.80 3.11
CA ASP A 212 19.41 4.07 3.70
C ASP A 212 20.09 4.42 5.03
N GLY A 213 21.11 3.63 5.41
CA GLY A 213 21.84 3.72 6.68
C GLY A 213 21.35 2.78 7.78
N LYS A 214 20.27 2.01 7.54
CA LYS A 214 19.74 0.99 8.46
C LYS A 214 19.30 -0.29 7.76
N VAL A 215 18.75 -0.19 6.57
CA VAL A 215 18.23 -1.32 5.79
C VAL A 215 18.75 -1.21 4.38
N THR A 216 19.26 -2.30 3.83
CA THR A 216 19.67 -2.36 2.43
C THR A 216 18.44 -2.35 1.52
N VAL A 217 18.57 -1.80 0.31
CA VAL A 217 17.49 -1.80 -0.69
C VAL A 217 16.93 -3.21 -0.89
N GLU A 218 17.80 -4.21 -0.95
CA GLU A 218 17.40 -5.62 -1.12
C GLU A 218 16.56 -6.13 0.05
N ARG A 219 16.95 -5.82 1.28
CA ARG A 219 16.23 -6.25 2.48
C ARG A 219 14.89 -5.56 2.71
N THR A 220 14.60 -4.49 1.98
CA THR A 220 13.26 -3.88 2.02
C THR A 220 12.22 -4.69 1.24
N LYS A 221 12.64 -5.51 0.28
CA LYS A 221 11.73 -6.29 -0.56
C LYS A 221 11.02 -7.38 0.22
N VAL A 222 9.81 -7.72 -0.22
CA VAL A 222 9.02 -8.85 0.28
C VAL A 222 8.33 -9.52 -0.90
N GLU A 223 8.29 -10.84 -0.88
CA GLU A 223 7.57 -11.62 -1.89
C GLU A 223 6.07 -11.30 -1.81
N GLY A 224 5.40 -11.12 -2.96
CA GLY A 224 4.01 -10.69 -3.05
C GLY A 224 3.80 -9.18 -3.08
N MET A 225 4.84 -8.35 -2.90
CA MET A 225 4.71 -6.89 -3.08
C MET A 225 4.33 -6.54 -4.53
N GLN A 226 3.47 -5.55 -4.69
CA GLN A 226 2.99 -5.11 -6.01
C GLN A 226 3.99 -4.21 -6.75
N ASP A 227 4.69 -3.35 -6.02
CA ASP A 227 5.67 -2.43 -6.61
C ASP A 227 6.79 -2.11 -5.61
N HIS A 228 7.96 -1.78 -6.15
CA HIS A 228 9.14 -1.40 -5.37
C HIS A 228 9.81 -0.18 -6.00
N LEU A 229 10.01 0.88 -5.21
CA LEU A 229 10.62 2.12 -5.65
C LEU A 229 11.84 2.47 -4.80
N VAL A 230 12.95 2.83 -5.43
CA VAL A 230 14.15 3.31 -4.75
C VAL A 230 14.26 4.82 -4.92
N LEU A 231 14.39 5.56 -3.81
CA LEU A 231 14.54 7.01 -3.81
C LEU A 231 15.82 7.44 -3.09
N PRO A 232 16.41 8.59 -3.47
CA PRO A 232 17.60 9.13 -2.83
C PRO A 232 17.26 9.79 -1.48
N VAL A 233 16.86 8.96 -0.52
CA VAL A 233 16.45 9.37 0.83
C VAL A 233 17.13 8.51 1.89
N THR A 234 17.22 9.05 3.10
CA THR A 234 17.83 8.38 4.26
C THR A 234 16.75 7.83 5.19
N HIS A 235 17.03 6.73 5.88
CA HIS A 235 16.09 6.05 6.77
C HIS A 235 15.36 6.97 7.76
N PRO A 236 16.05 7.84 8.53
CA PRO A 236 15.38 8.62 9.58
C PRO A 236 14.51 9.76 9.07
N PHE A 237 14.57 10.10 7.78
CA PHE A 237 13.89 11.28 7.23
C PHE A 237 12.95 10.96 6.05
N MET A 238 12.89 9.71 5.57
CA MET A 238 12.08 9.37 4.39
C MET A 238 10.60 9.74 4.53
N MET A 239 10.00 9.58 5.72
CA MET A 239 8.60 9.96 5.97
C MET A 239 8.34 11.48 5.91
N ARG A 240 9.39 12.30 5.83
CA ARG A 240 9.34 13.77 5.70
C ARG A 240 9.71 14.26 4.29
N SER A 241 10.20 13.38 3.42
CA SER A 241 10.58 13.71 2.05
C SER A 241 9.35 14.02 1.19
N GLY A 242 9.38 15.14 0.46
CA GLY A 242 8.32 15.50 -0.48
C GLY A 242 8.15 14.44 -1.57
N ALA A 243 9.25 13.94 -2.13
CA ALA A 243 9.24 12.88 -3.14
C ALA A 243 8.57 11.60 -2.63
N VAL A 244 8.88 11.16 -1.40
CA VAL A 244 8.25 10.00 -0.77
C VAL A 244 6.76 10.23 -0.56
N ILE A 245 6.37 11.41 -0.05
CA ILE A 245 4.96 11.74 0.20
C ILE A 245 4.14 11.73 -1.11
N GLU A 246 4.67 12.28 -2.19
CA GLU A 246 3.97 12.24 -3.50
C GLU A 246 3.82 10.80 -4.01
N GLN A 247 4.84 9.96 -3.91
CA GLN A 247 4.76 8.56 -4.30
C GLN A 247 3.76 7.77 -3.43
N VAL A 248 3.68 8.07 -2.13
CA VAL A 248 2.65 7.51 -1.25
C VAL A 248 1.25 7.87 -1.73
N LYS A 249 0.98 9.14 -2.04
CA LYS A 249 -0.32 9.58 -2.56
C LYS A 249 -0.67 8.86 -3.86
N VAL A 250 0.28 8.77 -4.79
CA VAL A 250 0.09 8.07 -6.07
C VAL A 250 -0.25 6.61 -5.84
N PHE A 251 0.53 5.90 -5.01
CA PHE A 251 0.27 4.49 -4.74
C PHE A 251 -1.07 4.26 -4.05
N LEU A 252 -1.42 5.06 -3.05
CA LEU A 252 -2.72 4.95 -2.38
C LEU A 252 -3.89 5.17 -3.36
N ALA A 253 -3.74 6.04 -4.35
CA ALA A 253 -4.77 6.31 -5.36
C ALA A 253 -4.82 5.23 -6.47
N THR A 254 -3.67 4.72 -6.93
CA THR A 254 -3.59 3.91 -8.17
C THR A 254 -3.17 2.46 -7.97
N GLY A 255 -2.45 2.14 -6.87
CA GLY A 255 -1.87 0.82 -6.61
C GLY A 255 -0.47 0.61 -7.22
N ALA A 256 0.14 1.65 -7.81
CA ALA A 256 1.50 1.62 -8.34
C ALA A 256 2.22 2.95 -8.10
N PHE A 257 3.56 2.95 -8.06
CA PHE A 257 4.35 4.16 -8.01
C PHE A 257 4.47 4.81 -9.40
N SER A 258 4.58 6.13 -9.45
CA SER A 258 4.96 6.83 -10.66
C SER A 258 6.47 6.64 -10.92
N LYS A 259 6.81 6.10 -12.07
CA LYS A 259 8.20 5.88 -12.53
C LYS A 259 8.64 7.00 -13.43
#